data_c0bf5f966a0f03281d85994de3c7fb4d
#
_entry.id   c0bf5f966a0f03281d85994de3c7fb4d
#
_cell.length_a   1.000
_cell.length_b   1.000
_cell.length_c   1.000
_cell.angle_alpha   90.00
_cell.angle_beta   90.00
_cell.angle_gamma   90.00
#
_symmetry.space_group_name_H-M   'P 1'
#
loop_
_entity.id
_entity.type
_entity.pdbx_description
1 polymer ?
#
loop_
_entity_poly.entity_id
_entity_poly.type
_entity_poly.pdbx_seq_one_letter_code
_entity_poly.pdbx_strand_id
1 'polypeptide(L)'
;MHGHLYIILKESIKYIPILGTGMMFYGFIFLSRKWATDKERFTYRLKKLSTPHEAAVTGANPKGLNPMWLLIFPEGTNLSDNGRKASTKWAEKNGIQDLRHALLPRSTGLSYCLQELRDSVDYMYDCTVAYEGVPVGQYGQDLFSLRGSYFQGRPPKSVNMHWRRFAIKDIPLGDEKIFADWLLARWREKDELLQQYIETGSFPADGGFGEDENGKKVKGAGLIETEVRTAKWYEFVQVFVPTAALGLLMNVVFKLIGMVLRVLHLR
;
A
#
# COMPACT_ATOMS: atom_id res chain seq x y z
N MET A 1 -14.82 -4.28 -2.51
CA MET A 1 -13.47 -4.84 -2.22
C MET A 1 -12.91 -4.49 -0.84
N HIS A 2 -13.71 -3.94 0.06
CA HIS A 2 -13.31 -3.72 1.44
C HIS A 2 -12.95 -5.06 2.10
N GLY A 3 -11.83 -5.11 2.83
CA GLY A 3 -11.37 -6.33 3.49
C GLY A 3 -10.36 -7.19 2.71
N HIS A 4 -10.07 -6.85 1.45
CA HIS A 4 -9.10 -7.58 0.62
C HIS A 4 -7.85 -6.77 0.25
N LEU A 5 -7.63 -5.65 0.91
CA LEU A 5 -6.42 -4.85 0.78
C LEU A 5 -5.44 -5.23 1.88
N TYR A 6 -4.26 -5.69 1.49
CA TYR A 6 -3.16 -6.01 2.40
C TYR A 6 -1.99 -5.08 2.12
N ILE A 7 -1.39 -4.55 3.18
CA ILE A 7 -0.29 -3.59 3.05
C ILE A 7 0.93 -4.15 3.79
N ILE A 8 2.08 -4.07 3.13
CA ILE A 8 3.37 -4.42 3.75
C ILE A 8 3.91 -3.16 4.42
N LEU A 9 4.07 -3.22 5.74
CA LEU A 9 4.45 -2.10 6.58
C LEU A 9 5.71 -2.41 7.41
N LYS A 10 6.36 -1.34 7.90
CA LYS A 10 7.44 -1.45 8.88
C LYS A 10 6.90 -1.98 10.21
N GLU A 11 7.61 -2.92 10.82
CA GLU A 11 7.19 -3.56 12.07
C GLU A 11 6.90 -2.58 13.22
N SER A 12 7.64 -1.47 13.32
CA SER A 12 7.41 -0.48 14.38
C SER A 12 6.00 0.15 14.35
N ILE A 13 5.32 0.11 13.20
CA ILE A 13 3.96 0.70 13.05
C ILE A 13 2.92 -0.13 13.82
N LYS A 14 3.14 -1.42 14.02
CA LYS A 14 2.23 -2.27 14.80
C LYS A 14 2.08 -1.84 16.27
N TYR A 15 3.05 -1.09 16.79
CA TYR A 15 3.05 -0.61 18.18
C TYR A 15 2.38 0.76 18.36
N ILE A 16 1.89 1.37 17.28
CA ILE A 16 1.09 2.61 17.38
C ILE A 16 -0.23 2.27 18.07
N PRO A 17 -0.56 2.90 19.21
CA PRO A 17 -1.80 2.61 19.95
C PRO A 17 -3.02 2.72 19.03
N ILE A 18 -3.97 1.80 19.18
CA ILE A 18 -5.22 1.69 18.41
C ILE A 18 -4.98 1.35 16.94
N LEU A 19 -4.18 2.16 16.19
CA LEU A 19 -3.93 1.97 14.78
C LEU A 19 -3.19 0.66 14.48
N GLY A 20 -2.13 0.35 15.25
CA GLY A 20 -1.36 -0.87 15.06
C GLY A 20 -2.19 -2.12 15.27
N THR A 21 -3.02 -2.13 16.31
CA THR A 21 -3.95 -3.22 16.59
C THR A 21 -4.98 -3.38 15.46
N GLY A 22 -5.57 -2.27 15.01
CA GLY A 22 -6.51 -2.27 13.88
C GLY A 22 -5.86 -2.86 12.62
N MET A 23 -4.65 -2.42 12.25
CA MET A 23 -3.92 -2.93 11.09
C MET A 23 -3.59 -4.44 11.22
N MET A 24 -3.32 -4.94 12.43
CA MET A 24 -3.14 -6.38 12.66
C MET A 24 -4.43 -7.16 12.41
N PHE A 25 -5.58 -6.66 12.86
CA PHE A 25 -6.89 -7.29 12.58
C PHE A 25 -7.22 -7.29 11.08
N TYR A 26 -6.86 -6.24 10.35
CA TYR A 26 -6.99 -6.20 8.89
C TYR A 26 -6.03 -7.14 8.16
N GLY A 27 -5.11 -7.77 8.88
CA GLY A 27 -4.19 -8.74 8.31
C GLY A 27 -3.01 -8.12 7.56
N PHE A 28 -2.66 -6.86 7.83
CA PHE A 28 -1.47 -6.22 7.25
C PHE A 28 -0.20 -6.96 7.63
N ILE A 29 0.82 -6.90 6.77
CA ILE A 29 2.07 -7.63 6.91
C ILE A 29 3.13 -6.68 7.47
N PHE A 30 3.71 -7.01 8.61
CA PHE A 30 4.73 -6.20 9.25
C PHE A 30 6.11 -6.85 9.10
N LEU A 31 7.09 -6.10 8.57
CA LEU A 31 8.45 -6.56 8.34
C LEU A 31 9.45 -5.73 9.14
N SER A 32 10.41 -6.40 9.76
CA SER A 32 11.50 -5.77 10.53
C SER A 32 12.58 -5.15 9.64
N ARG A 33 12.53 -5.43 8.33
CA ARG A 33 13.53 -5.09 7.30
C ARG A 33 14.84 -5.88 7.44
N LYS A 34 14.84 -6.96 8.20
CA LYS A 34 15.92 -7.94 8.29
C LYS A 34 15.49 -9.18 7.52
N TRP A 35 15.97 -9.35 6.30
CA TRP A 35 15.51 -10.42 5.41
C TRP A 35 15.60 -11.81 6.04
N ALA A 36 16.70 -12.11 6.75
CA ALA A 36 16.90 -13.41 7.37
C ALA A 36 15.81 -13.79 8.39
N THR A 37 15.31 -12.81 9.15
CA THR A 37 14.25 -13.02 10.15
C THR A 37 12.86 -12.86 9.60
N ASP A 38 12.69 -12.04 8.57
CA ASP A 38 11.39 -11.74 7.99
C ASP A 38 10.92 -12.80 7.00
N LYS A 39 11.84 -13.49 6.30
CA LYS A 39 11.54 -14.38 5.19
C LYS A 39 10.50 -15.45 5.53
N GLU A 40 10.71 -16.18 6.62
CA GLU A 40 9.84 -17.30 7.01
C GLU A 40 8.40 -16.81 7.31
N ARG A 41 8.30 -15.76 8.13
CA ARG A 41 7.00 -15.14 8.47
C ARG A 41 6.33 -14.56 7.24
N PHE A 42 7.09 -13.95 6.35
CA PHE A 42 6.60 -13.37 5.12
C PHE A 42 6.07 -14.46 4.18
N THR A 43 6.82 -15.55 3.99
CA THR A 43 6.38 -16.74 3.24
C THR A 43 5.04 -17.26 3.75
N TYR A 44 4.93 -17.45 5.06
CA TYR A 44 3.68 -17.92 5.68
C TYR A 44 2.50 -17.00 5.33
N ARG A 45 2.69 -15.68 5.41
CA ARG A 45 1.65 -14.70 5.11
C ARG A 45 1.26 -14.72 3.63
N LEU A 46 2.23 -14.77 2.71
CA LEU A 46 1.97 -14.84 1.27
C LEU A 46 1.24 -16.15 0.90
N LYS A 47 1.68 -17.29 1.42
CA LYS A 47 0.99 -18.57 1.21
C LYS A 47 -0.45 -18.54 1.70
N LYS A 48 -0.72 -17.92 2.85
CA LYS A 48 -2.09 -17.76 3.33
C LYS A 48 -2.95 -16.93 2.38
N LEU A 49 -2.39 -15.93 1.71
CA LEU A 49 -3.10 -15.11 0.72
C LEU A 49 -3.36 -15.85 -0.59
N SER A 50 -2.47 -16.77 -0.98
CA SER A 50 -2.58 -17.56 -2.21
C SER A 50 -3.30 -18.91 -2.03
N THR A 51 -3.73 -19.23 -0.81
CA THR A 51 -4.44 -20.50 -0.54
C THR A 51 -5.93 -20.37 -0.86
N PRO A 52 -6.52 -21.28 -1.65
CA PRO A 52 -7.96 -21.32 -1.88
C PRO A 52 -8.75 -21.53 -0.57
N HIS A 53 -9.86 -20.84 -0.44
CA HIS A 53 -10.79 -21.01 0.68
C HIS A 53 -12.10 -21.62 0.20
N GLU A 54 -12.64 -22.58 0.92
CA GLU A 54 -13.91 -23.25 0.56
C GLU A 54 -15.07 -22.25 0.41
N ALA A 55 -15.10 -21.20 1.22
CA ALA A 55 -16.11 -20.14 1.12
C ALA A 55 -15.99 -19.27 -0.16
N ALA A 56 -14.84 -19.28 -0.84
CA ALA A 56 -14.64 -18.51 -2.07
C ALA A 56 -15.14 -19.27 -3.32
N VAL A 57 -15.45 -20.56 -3.20
CA VAL A 57 -15.94 -21.38 -4.31
C VAL A 57 -17.33 -20.95 -4.80
N THR A 58 -18.10 -20.25 -3.96
CA THR A 58 -19.42 -19.71 -4.32
C THR A 58 -19.35 -18.36 -5.06
N GLY A 59 -18.17 -17.74 -5.17
CA GLY A 59 -17.93 -16.52 -5.92
C GLY A 59 -17.39 -16.77 -7.33
N ALA A 60 -17.45 -15.78 -8.19
CA ALA A 60 -17.08 -15.83 -9.62
C ALA A 60 -15.60 -16.14 -9.93
N ASN A 61 -14.79 -16.59 -8.97
CA ASN A 61 -13.38 -16.92 -9.19
C ASN A 61 -13.17 -18.43 -9.31
N PRO A 62 -12.85 -18.95 -10.52
CA PRO A 62 -12.67 -20.38 -10.75
C PRO A 62 -11.50 -21.01 -9.97
N LYS A 63 -10.56 -20.20 -9.48
CA LYS A 63 -9.43 -20.66 -8.65
C LYS A 63 -9.78 -20.80 -7.16
N GLY A 64 -10.99 -20.45 -6.72
CA GLY A 64 -11.40 -20.45 -5.29
C GLY A 64 -10.62 -19.46 -4.43
N LEU A 65 -9.94 -18.48 -5.04
CA LEU A 65 -9.15 -17.49 -4.34
C LEU A 65 -9.99 -16.25 -3.98
N ASN A 66 -9.77 -15.71 -2.80
CA ASN A 66 -10.35 -14.42 -2.46
C ASN A 66 -9.69 -13.29 -3.28
N PRO A 67 -10.46 -12.27 -3.69
CA PRO A 67 -9.85 -11.06 -4.27
C PRO A 67 -8.76 -10.52 -3.36
N MET A 68 -7.62 -10.11 -3.93
CA MET A 68 -6.49 -9.62 -3.15
C MET A 68 -5.83 -8.43 -3.84
N TRP A 69 -5.60 -7.39 -3.06
CA TRP A 69 -4.69 -6.29 -3.39
C TRP A 69 -3.57 -6.28 -2.37
N LEU A 70 -2.35 -6.59 -2.81
CA LEU A 70 -1.15 -6.50 -1.97
C LEU A 70 -0.37 -5.24 -2.35
N LEU A 71 -0.32 -4.29 -1.42
CA LEU A 71 0.42 -3.05 -1.59
C LEU A 71 1.83 -3.20 -1.00
N ILE A 72 2.83 -2.97 -1.83
CA ILE A 72 4.26 -2.98 -1.47
C ILE A 72 4.92 -1.68 -1.90
N PHE A 73 5.89 -1.22 -1.11
CA PHE A 73 6.70 -0.04 -1.39
C PHE A 73 8.17 -0.46 -1.56
N PRO A 74 8.64 -0.70 -2.80
CA PRO A 74 9.99 -1.20 -3.05
C PRO A 74 11.10 -0.24 -2.61
N GLU A 75 10.82 1.05 -2.47
CA GLU A 75 11.78 2.03 -1.93
C GLU A 75 12.13 1.76 -0.46
N GLY A 76 11.24 1.07 0.26
CA GLY A 76 11.43 0.65 1.65
C GLY A 76 11.36 1.78 2.67
N THR A 77 11.25 3.03 2.24
CA THR A 77 11.05 4.22 3.08
C THR A 77 10.34 5.31 2.28
N ASN A 78 9.87 6.33 2.94
CA ASN A 78 9.34 7.53 2.30
C ASN A 78 10.47 8.44 1.79
N LEU A 79 10.16 9.23 0.78
CA LEU A 79 11.06 10.23 0.23
C LEU A 79 11.27 11.34 1.26
N SER A 80 12.50 11.49 1.76
CA SER A 80 12.93 12.41 2.81
C SER A 80 14.42 12.67 2.68
N ASP A 81 14.97 13.66 3.39
CA ASP A 81 16.42 13.91 3.41
C ASP A 81 17.23 12.66 3.79
N ASN A 82 16.79 11.94 4.81
CA ASN A 82 17.47 10.71 5.24
C ASN A 82 17.32 9.59 4.21
N GLY A 83 16.13 9.47 3.59
CA GLY A 83 15.89 8.53 2.51
C GLY A 83 16.77 8.84 1.30
N ARG A 84 16.85 10.10 0.90
CA ARG A 84 17.71 10.58 -0.20
C ARG A 84 19.19 10.29 0.05
N LYS A 85 19.72 10.68 1.21
CA LYS A 85 21.11 10.40 1.61
C LYS A 85 21.44 8.90 1.55
N ALA A 86 20.50 8.05 2.00
CA ALA A 86 20.69 6.60 1.95
C ALA A 86 20.66 6.05 0.51
N SER A 87 19.79 6.59 -0.36
CA SER A 87 19.71 6.24 -1.79
C SER A 87 21.00 6.62 -2.50
N THR A 88 21.47 7.87 -2.35
CA THR A 88 22.71 8.36 -2.97
C THR A 88 23.91 7.52 -2.54
N LYS A 89 24.06 7.27 -1.24
CA LYS A 89 25.16 6.41 -0.74
C LYS A 89 25.12 5.00 -1.33
N TRP A 90 23.92 4.45 -1.53
CA TRP A 90 23.76 3.15 -2.14
C TRP A 90 24.08 3.19 -3.65
N ALA A 91 23.68 4.24 -4.35
CA ALA A 91 23.99 4.48 -5.75
C ALA A 91 25.50 4.55 -5.99
N GLU A 92 26.21 5.37 -5.21
CA GLU A 92 27.68 5.52 -5.26
C GLU A 92 28.37 4.17 -5.04
N LYS A 93 27.95 3.41 -4.02
CA LYS A 93 28.53 2.10 -3.71
C LYS A 93 28.39 1.09 -4.85
N ASN A 94 27.31 1.17 -5.63
CA ASN A 94 27.01 0.23 -6.72
C ASN A 94 27.36 0.80 -8.11
N GLY A 95 27.94 2.00 -8.20
CA GLY A 95 28.34 2.62 -9.46
C GLY A 95 27.15 2.94 -10.37
N ILE A 96 25.97 3.23 -9.81
CA ILE A 96 24.77 3.58 -10.55
C ILE A 96 24.36 5.03 -10.29
N GLN A 97 23.70 5.64 -11.27
CA GLN A 97 23.15 6.97 -11.11
C GLN A 97 21.90 6.93 -10.20
N ASP A 98 21.87 7.77 -9.17
CA ASP A 98 20.68 7.95 -8.32
C ASP A 98 19.54 8.63 -9.11
N LEU A 99 18.31 8.45 -8.63
CA LEU A 99 17.10 9.06 -9.19
C LEU A 99 16.94 10.48 -8.64
N ARG A 100 16.16 11.32 -9.31
CA ARG A 100 15.93 12.72 -8.91
C ARG A 100 14.75 12.86 -7.97
N HIS A 101 13.63 12.22 -8.32
CA HIS A 101 12.31 12.42 -7.70
C HIS A 101 11.81 11.20 -6.94
N ALA A 102 12.38 10.03 -7.19
CA ALA A 102 12.10 8.78 -6.48
C ALA A 102 13.34 8.29 -5.71
N LEU A 103 13.19 7.31 -4.83
CA LEU A 103 14.31 6.58 -4.23
C LEU A 103 14.60 5.31 -5.01
N LEU A 104 15.84 4.85 -5.00
CA LEU A 104 16.21 3.61 -5.66
C LEU A 104 15.44 2.42 -5.05
N PRO A 105 14.85 1.56 -5.89
CA PRO A 105 14.05 0.45 -5.42
C PRO A 105 14.91 -0.71 -4.89
N ARG A 106 14.39 -1.43 -3.92
CA ARG A 106 14.95 -2.68 -3.42
C ARG A 106 14.23 -3.85 -4.08
N SER A 107 14.95 -4.64 -4.87
CA SER A 107 14.37 -5.70 -5.69
C SER A 107 13.97 -6.94 -4.90
N THR A 108 14.72 -7.32 -3.85
CA THR A 108 14.58 -8.59 -3.14
C THR A 108 13.15 -8.87 -2.63
N GLY A 109 12.56 -7.90 -1.93
CA GLY A 109 11.22 -8.09 -1.35
C GLY A 109 10.12 -8.21 -2.41
N LEU A 110 10.19 -7.38 -3.46
CA LEU A 110 9.22 -7.42 -4.56
C LEU A 110 9.38 -8.70 -5.40
N SER A 111 10.62 -9.07 -5.78
CA SER A 111 10.90 -10.32 -6.49
C SER A 111 10.32 -11.51 -5.74
N TYR A 112 10.57 -11.59 -4.45
CA TYR A 112 10.06 -12.67 -3.62
C TYR A 112 8.52 -12.72 -3.59
N CYS A 113 7.85 -11.57 -3.44
CA CYS A 113 6.39 -11.49 -3.51
C CYS A 113 5.84 -12.01 -4.83
N LEU A 114 6.43 -11.57 -5.95
CA LEU A 114 5.97 -11.96 -7.28
C LEU A 114 6.21 -13.44 -7.55
N GLN A 115 7.33 -14.01 -7.09
CA GLN A 115 7.62 -15.43 -7.20
C GLN A 115 6.62 -16.29 -6.41
N GLU A 116 6.32 -15.90 -5.16
CA GLU A 116 5.37 -16.64 -4.30
C GLU A 116 3.91 -16.51 -4.75
N LEU A 117 3.56 -15.41 -5.42
CA LEU A 117 2.17 -15.13 -5.82
C LEU A 117 1.87 -15.36 -7.29
N ARG A 118 2.86 -15.72 -8.13
CA ARG A 118 2.71 -15.83 -9.60
C ARG A 118 1.58 -16.76 -10.06
N ASP A 119 1.24 -17.77 -9.27
CA ASP A 119 0.19 -18.74 -9.62
C ASP A 119 -1.21 -18.25 -9.19
N SER A 120 -1.27 -17.21 -8.36
CA SER A 120 -2.52 -16.66 -7.81
C SER A 120 -2.85 -15.26 -8.33
N VAL A 121 -1.85 -14.52 -8.81
CA VAL A 121 -1.99 -13.13 -9.29
C VAL A 121 -1.46 -13.02 -10.70
N ASP A 122 -2.26 -12.47 -11.61
CA ASP A 122 -1.89 -12.36 -13.03
C ASP A 122 -1.16 -11.05 -13.35
N TYR A 123 -1.41 -9.98 -12.60
CA TYR A 123 -0.90 -8.64 -12.91
C TYR A 123 -0.29 -7.94 -11.71
N MET A 124 0.77 -7.20 -11.98
CA MET A 124 1.35 -6.19 -11.10
C MET A 124 0.94 -4.80 -11.60
N TYR A 125 0.44 -3.98 -10.70
CA TYR A 125 0.14 -2.58 -10.97
C TYR A 125 1.19 -1.69 -10.33
N ASP A 126 1.83 -0.85 -11.13
CA ASP A 126 2.78 0.16 -10.68
C ASP A 126 2.07 1.51 -10.63
N CYS A 127 2.05 2.11 -9.45
CA CYS A 127 1.45 3.40 -9.20
C CYS A 127 2.53 4.45 -8.93
N THR A 128 2.56 5.50 -9.74
CA THR A 128 3.35 6.70 -9.49
C THR A 128 2.43 7.76 -8.90
N VAL A 129 2.79 8.31 -7.73
CA VAL A 129 1.94 9.29 -7.00
C VAL A 129 2.64 10.62 -6.93
N ALA A 130 1.91 11.69 -7.24
CA ALA A 130 2.34 13.07 -7.05
C ALA A 130 1.26 13.87 -6.31
N TYR A 131 1.69 14.81 -5.49
CA TYR A 131 0.82 15.67 -4.71
C TYR A 131 0.90 17.09 -5.24
N GLU A 132 -0.25 17.71 -5.53
CA GLU A 132 -0.29 19.10 -5.93
C GLU A 132 0.11 20.02 -4.79
N GLY A 133 0.94 21.01 -5.09
CA GLY A 133 1.37 22.02 -4.13
C GLY A 133 2.67 21.68 -3.40
N VAL A 134 3.43 20.68 -3.83
CA VAL A 134 4.80 20.44 -3.35
C VAL A 134 5.78 21.30 -4.13
N PRO A 135 6.47 22.28 -3.51
CA PRO A 135 7.48 23.07 -4.18
C PRO A 135 8.68 22.22 -4.62
N VAL A 136 9.35 22.62 -5.68
CA VAL A 136 10.57 21.96 -6.16
C VAL A 136 11.61 21.94 -5.03
N GLY A 137 12.21 20.77 -4.80
CA GLY A 137 13.22 20.56 -3.75
C GLY A 137 12.65 20.30 -2.34
N GLN A 138 11.34 20.28 -2.18
CA GLN A 138 10.69 19.88 -0.92
C GLN A 138 10.06 18.49 -1.04
N TYR A 139 9.77 17.87 0.11
CA TYR A 139 9.14 16.54 0.15
C TYR A 139 7.70 16.64 0.63
N GLY A 140 6.82 15.93 -0.04
CA GLY A 140 5.39 15.89 0.30
C GLY A 140 5.13 15.46 1.76
N GLN A 141 5.99 14.61 2.33
CA GLN A 141 5.86 14.19 3.73
C GLN A 141 6.02 15.32 4.75
N ASP A 142 6.82 16.35 4.42
CA ASP A 142 7.10 17.46 5.34
C ASP A 142 5.96 18.48 5.32
N LEU A 143 5.28 18.58 4.18
CA LEU A 143 4.14 19.47 3.97
C LEU A 143 2.81 18.80 4.40
N PHE A 144 2.59 17.57 4.00
CA PHE A 144 1.34 16.83 4.20
C PHE A 144 1.47 15.78 5.30
N SER A 145 1.86 16.23 6.50
CA SER A 145 1.88 15.34 7.67
C SER A 145 0.46 14.90 8.06
N LEU A 146 0.33 13.76 8.75
CA LEU A 146 -0.97 13.30 9.27
C LEU A 146 -1.66 14.38 10.11
N ARG A 147 -0.89 15.08 10.96
CA ARG A 147 -1.41 16.18 11.77
C ARG A 147 -1.88 17.34 10.89
N GLY A 148 -1.07 17.73 9.89
CA GLY A 148 -1.39 18.83 8.98
C GLY A 148 -2.65 18.54 8.16
N SER A 149 -2.71 17.36 7.57
CA SER A 149 -3.80 16.99 6.67
C SER A 149 -5.13 16.72 7.38
N TYR A 150 -5.11 15.97 8.50
CA TYR A 150 -6.36 15.53 9.16
C TYR A 150 -6.82 16.45 10.30
N PHE A 151 -5.91 17.14 10.99
CA PHE A 151 -6.27 17.94 12.16
C PHE A 151 -6.12 19.44 11.96
N GLN A 152 -5.33 19.88 10.96
CA GLN A 152 -5.12 21.30 10.67
C GLN A 152 -5.76 21.76 9.35
N GLY A 153 -6.45 20.88 8.64
CA GLY A 153 -7.12 21.21 7.38
C GLY A 153 -6.17 21.62 6.26
N ARG A 154 -4.96 21.05 6.21
CA ARG A 154 -3.95 21.32 5.19
C ARG A 154 -3.62 20.06 4.36
N PRO A 155 -4.61 19.42 3.73
CA PRO A 155 -4.34 18.32 2.81
C PRO A 155 -3.75 18.85 1.50
N PRO A 156 -3.15 17.98 0.66
CA PRO A 156 -2.84 18.34 -0.72
C PRO A 156 -4.14 18.70 -1.45
N LYS A 157 -4.06 19.63 -2.40
CA LYS A 157 -5.23 20.03 -3.21
C LYS A 157 -5.73 18.87 -4.08
N SER A 158 -4.80 18.13 -4.65
CA SER A 158 -5.09 16.90 -5.37
C SER A 158 -4.00 15.86 -5.16
N VAL A 159 -4.37 14.59 -5.31
CA VAL A 159 -3.45 13.44 -5.35
C VAL A 159 -3.54 12.86 -6.75
N ASN A 160 -2.46 12.99 -7.50
CA ASN A 160 -2.39 12.54 -8.87
C ASN A 160 -1.70 11.18 -8.92
N MET A 161 -2.29 10.23 -9.63
CA MET A 161 -1.82 8.86 -9.73
C MET A 161 -1.71 8.43 -11.18
N HIS A 162 -0.54 7.97 -11.58
CA HIS A 162 -0.32 7.34 -12.88
C HIS A 162 -0.15 5.83 -12.69
N TRP A 163 -0.95 5.05 -13.40
CA TRP A 163 -1.00 3.60 -13.27
C TRP A 163 -0.45 2.90 -14.49
N ARG A 164 0.44 1.94 -14.27
CA ARG A 164 0.92 1.02 -15.30
C ARG A 164 0.62 -0.41 -14.88
N ARG A 165 0.31 -1.27 -15.84
CA ARG A 165 0.01 -2.68 -15.59
C ARG A 165 1.03 -3.56 -16.28
N PHE A 166 1.59 -4.53 -15.56
CA PHE A 166 2.52 -5.53 -16.06
C PHE A 166 1.96 -6.92 -15.81
N ALA A 167 1.93 -7.78 -16.84
CA ALA A 167 1.60 -9.17 -16.65
C ALA A 167 2.77 -9.88 -15.94
N ILE A 168 2.50 -10.60 -14.85
CA ILE A 168 3.58 -11.22 -14.05
C ILE A 168 4.37 -12.23 -14.86
N LYS A 169 3.75 -12.92 -15.82
CA LYS A 169 4.42 -13.84 -16.74
C LYS A 169 5.51 -13.20 -17.60
N ASP A 170 5.41 -11.90 -17.85
CA ASP A 170 6.34 -11.14 -18.69
C ASP A 170 7.46 -10.46 -17.87
N ILE A 171 7.40 -10.58 -16.54
CA ILE A 171 8.42 -10.05 -15.63
C ILE A 171 9.55 -11.08 -15.48
N PRO A 172 10.83 -10.69 -15.62
CA PRO A 172 11.96 -11.63 -15.58
C PRO A 172 12.28 -12.07 -14.14
N LEU A 173 11.47 -12.95 -13.57
CA LEU A 173 11.61 -13.42 -12.18
C LEU A 173 12.63 -14.57 -12.01
N GLY A 174 13.17 -15.12 -13.10
CA GLY A 174 14.08 -16.26 -13.07
C GLY A 174 15.50 -15.95 -12.61
N ASP A 175 15.93 -14.69 -12.71
CA ASP A 175 17.27 -14.23 -12.32
C ASP A 175 17.17 -12.94 -11.51
N GLU A 176 17.81 -12.91 -10.34
CA GLU A 176 17.74 -11.77 -9.42
C GLU A 176 18.35 -10.49 -10.01
N LYS A 177 19.43 -10.62 -10.79
CA LYS A 177 20.11 -9.48 -11.41
C LYS A 177 19.27 -8.92 -12.55
N ILE A 178 18.76 -9.77 -13.42
CA ILE A 178 17.91 -9.35 -14.54
C ILE A 178 16.64 -8.67 -13.99
N PHE A 179 16.04 -9.23 -12.94
CA PHE A 179 14.90 -8.60 -12.28
C PHE A 179 15.26 -7.24 -11.66
N ALA A 180 16.43 -7.13 -11.00
CA ALA A 180 16.86 -5.86 -10.40
C ALA A 180 17.08 -4.78 -11.46
N ASP A 181 17.70 -5.14 -12.59
CA ASP A 181 17.93 -4.23 -13.73
C ASP A 181 16.59 -3.82 -14.38
N TRP A 182 15.68 -4.77 -14.56
CA TRP A 182 14.31 -4.49 -15.03
C TRP A 182 13.57 -3.53 -14.11
N LEU A 183 13.62 -3.77 -12.80
CA LEU A 183 12.97 -2.92 -11.81
C LEU A 183 13.56 -1.51 -11.79
N LEU A 184 14.88 -1.39 -11.85
CA LEU A 184 15.56 -0.10 -11.93
C LEU A 184 15.15 0.68 -13.19
N ALA A 185 15.03 0.00 -14.35
CA ALA A 185 14.54 0.63 -15.57
C ALA A 185 13.10 1.19 -15.37
N ARG A 186 12.21 0.44 -14.73
CA ARG A 186 10.84 0.92 -14.41
C ARG A 186 10.85 2.10 -13.46
N TRP A 187 11.80 2.15 -12.53
CA TRP A 187 11.96 3.29 -11.62
C TRP A 187 12.53 4.53 -12.31
N ARG A 188 13.40 4.37 -13.30
CA ARG A 188 13.86 5.49 -14.13
C ARG A 188 12.71 6.11 -14.92
N GLU A 189 11.86 5.30 -15.52
CA GLU A 189 10.64 5.79 -16.18
C GLU A 189 9.69 6.51 -15.20
N LYS A 190 9.57 6.00 -13.97
CA LYS A 190 8.81 6.66 -12.91
C LYS A 190 9.41 8.03 -12.55
N ASP A 191 10.72 8.12 -12.49
CA ASP A 191 11.44 9.37 -12.21
C ASP A 191 11.20 10.42 -13.31
N GLU A 192 11.18 9.98 -14.57
CA GLU A 192 10.83 10.83 -15.73
C GLU A 192 9.37 11.28 -15.69
N LEU A 193 8.44 10.40 -15.33
CA LEU A 193 7.02 10.75 -15.13
C LEU A 193 6.85 11.82 -14.04
N LEU A 194 7.60 11.72 -12.95
CA LEU A 194 7.58 12.71 -11.88
C LEU A 194 8.20 14.04 -12.32
N GLN A 195 9.29 14.02 -13.12
CA GLN A 195 9.86 15.22 -13.72
C GLN A 195 8.82 15.91 -14.61
N GLN A 196 8.16 15.17 -15.49
CA GLN A 196 7.11 15.72 -16.34
C GLN A 196 5.97 16.32 -15.52
N TYR A 197 5.54 15.64 -14.45
CA TYR A 197 4.51 16.18 -13.57
C TYR A 197 4.95 17.50 -12.90
N ILE A 198 6.19 17.60 -12.46
CA ILE A 198 6.72 18.83 -11.84
C ILE A 198 6.72 20.00 -12.85
N GLU A 199 7.01 19.73 -14.13
CA GLU A 199 7.06 20.73 -15.19
C GLU A 199 5.68 21.15 -15.70
N THR A 200 4.73 20.20 -15.81
CA THR A 200 3.45 20.42 -16.47
C THR A 200 2.25 20.46 -15.52
N GLY A 201 2.41 20.00 -14.28
CA GLY A 201 1.33 19.85 -13.30
C GLY A 201 0.42 18.64 -13.55
N SER A 202 0.74 17.78 -14.53
CA SER A 202 -0.07 16.60 -14.85
C SER A 202 0.80 15.43 -15.33
N PHE A 203 0.34 14.20 -15.06
CA PHE A 203 0.91 13.05 -15.73
C PHE A 203 0.43 12.95 -17.19
N PRO A 204 1.21 12.28 -18.06
CA PRO A 204 0.76 12.06 -19.44
C PRO A 204 -0.55 11.25 -19.40
N ALA A 205 -1.54 11.73 -20.13
CA ALA A 205 -2.78 11.04 -20.34
C ALA A 205 -2.90 10.76 -21.83
N ASP A 206 -3.00 9.49 -22.21
CA ASP A 206 -3.32 9.14 -23.57
C ASP A 206 -4.76 9.56 -23.83
N GLY A 207 -4.95 10.61 -24.61
CA GLY A 207 -6.26 11.13 -25.03
C GLY A 207 -7.01 10.18 -25.96
N GLY A 208 -6.60 8.93 -26.06
CA GLY A 208 -7.12 7.92 -26.95
C GLY A 208 -8.27 7.10 -26.36
N PHE A 209 -9.07 6.54 -27.25
CA PHE A 209 -9.97 5.45 -26.92
C PHE A 209 -9.15 4.16 -26.94
N GLY A 210 -9.07 3.42 -25.82
CA GLY A 210 -8.60 2.06 -25.81
C GLY A 210 -9.66 1.12 -26.36
N GLU A 211 -9.28 -0.08 -26.75
CA GLU A 211 -10.21 -1.18 -27.03
C GLU A 211 -10.20 -2.15 -25.86
N ASP A 212 -11.37 -2.62 -25.44
CA ASP A 212 -11.49 -3.69 -24.45
C ASP A 212 -11.14 -5.05 -25.11
N GLU A 213 -11.13 -6.12 -24.30
CA GLU A 213 -10.83 -7.49 -24.76
C GLU A 213 -11.79 -7.98 -25.88
N ASN A 214 -12.88 -7.27 -26.13
CA ASN A 214 -13.88 -7.55 -27.14
C ASN A 214 -13.82 -6.60 -28.34
N GLY A 215 -12.79 -5.74 -28.44
CA GLY A 215 -12.62 -4.78 -29.52
C GLY A 215 -13.58 -3.58 -29.44
N LYS A 216 -14.27 -3.38 -28.31
CA LYS A 216 -15.14 -2.23 -28.10
C LYS A 216 -14.31 -1.03 -27.65
N LYS A 217 -14.46 0.10 -28.34
CA LYS A 217 -13.82 1.35 -27.96
C LYS A 217 -14.26 1.76 -26.55
N VAL A 218 -13.34 1.73 -25.63
CA VAL A 218 -13.54 2.14 -24.23
C VAL A 218 -12.76 3.44 -24.04
N LYS A 219 -13.37 4.42 -23.41
CA LYS A 219 -12.69 5.63 -22.94
C LYS A 219 -11.79 5.24 -21.77
N GLY A 220 -10.67 4.60 -22.06
CA GLY A 220 -9.94 3.83 -21.06
C GLY A 220 -8.57 4.37 -20.69
N ALA A 221 -8.00 5.23 -21.51
CA ALA A 221 -6.65 5.73 -21.30
C ALA A 221 -6.65 7.25 -21.10
N GLY A 222 -7.59 7.79 -20.38
CA GLY A 222 -7.67 9.21 -20.12
C GLY A 222 -7.45 9.58 -18.67
N LEU A 223 -7.42 10.86 -18.39
CA LEU A 223 -7.49 11.40 -17.03
C LEU A 223 -8.89 11.13 -16.48
N ILE A 224 -8.97 10.46 -15.34
CA ILE A 224 -10.19 10.29 -14.55
C ILE A 224 -10.06 11.18 -13.32
N GLU A 225 -10.84 12.23 -13.28
CA GLU A 225 -10.97 13.08 -12.12
C GLU A 225 -12.09 12.55 -11.23
N THR A 226 -11.79 12.26 -9.98
CA THR A 226 -12.77 11.74 -9.04
C THR A 226 -12.56 12.34 -7.65
N GLU A 227 -13.65 12.57 -6.96
CA GLU A 227 -13.63 13.03 -5.59
C GLU A 227 -13.86 11.82 -4.64
N VAL A 228 -13.00 11.70 -3.64
CA VAL A 228 -13.18 10.68 -2.61
C VAL A 228 -14.34 11.08 -1.71
N ARG A 229 -15.44 10.35 -1.82
CA ARG A 229 -16.64 10.57 -1.02
C ARG A 229 -16.97 9.30 -0.23
N THR A 230 -17.51 9.48 0.97
CA THR A 230 -18.15 8.37 1.67
C THR A 230 -19.38 7.91 0.90
N ALA A 231 -19.57 6.61 0.70
CA ALA A 231 -20.74 6.09 0.00
C ALA A 231 -22.03 6.40 0.77
N LYS A 232 -21.94 6.45 2.10
CA LYS A 232 -23.05 6.78 2.98
C LYS A 232 -22.59 7.71 4.10
N TRP A 233 -23.41 8.67 4.46
CA TRP A 233 -23.09 9.67 5.49
C TRP A 233 -22.68 9.06 6.85
N TYR A 234 -23.21 7.90 7.18
CA TYR A 234 -22.94 7.24 8.46
C TYR A 234 -21.62 6.40 8.45
N GLU A 235 -20.94 6.25 7.31
CA GLU A 235 -19.64 5.55 7.26
C GLU A 235 -18.61 6.24 8.15
N PHE A 236 -18.70 7.56 8.30
CA PHE A 236 -17.88 8.30 9.23
C PHE A 236 -18.06 7.83 10.68
N VAL A 237 -19.28 7.45 11.09
CA VAL A 237 -19.58 6.97 12.43
C VAL A 237 -18.94 5.59 12.70
N GLN A 238 -18.70 4.79 11.67
CA GLN A 238 -18.09 3.45 11.81
C GLN A 238 -16.69 3.51 12.42
N VAL A 239 -15.97 4.62 12.28
CA VAL A 239 -14.64 4.84 12.90
C VAL A 239 -14.73 4.76 14.43
N PHE A 240 -15.87 5.12 14.99
CA PHE A 240 -16.10 5.13 16.45
C PHE A 240 -16.65 3.80 16.99
N VAL A 241 -17.11 2.88 16.12
CA VAL A 241 -17.70 1.60 16.54
C VAL A 241 -16.79 0.77 17.44
N PRO A 242 -15.48 0.58 17.13
CA PRO A 242 -14.60 -0.17 18.01
C PRO A 242 -14.43 0.44 19.39
N THR A 243 -14.35 1.78 19.46
CA THR A 243 -14.20 2.52 20.72
C THR A 243 -15.47 2.45 21.55
N ALA A 244 -16.62 2.57 20.92
CA ALA A 244 -17.92 2.42 21.58
C ALA A 244 -18.14 0.99 22.09
N ALA A 245 -17.80 -0.02 21.27
CA ALA A 245 -17.88 -1.43 21.67
C ALA A 245 -16.97 -1.74 22.87
N LEU A 246 -15.74 -1.22 22.89
CA LEU A 246 -14.84 -1.36 24.03
C LEU A 246 -15.40 -0.68 25.29
N GLY A 247 -15.93 0.52 25.16
CA GLY A 247 -16.57 1.24 26.29
C GLY A 247 -17.76 0.48 26.87
N LEU A 248 -18.60 -0.11 26.01
CA LEU A 248 -19.73 -0.96 26.45
C LEU A 248 -19.23 -2.22 27.15
N LEU A 249 -18.22 -2.89 26.62
CA LEU A 249 -17.63 -4.09 27.22
C LEU A 249 -17.06 -3.77 28.60
N MET A 250 -16.30 -2.68 28.73
CA MET A 250 -15.77 -2.24 30.03
C MET A 250 -16.89 -1.94 31.03
N ASN A 251 -17.96 -1.28 30.61
CA ASN A 251 -19.12 -1.01 31.46
C ASN A 251 -19.75 -2.31 31.98
N VAL A 252 -19.91 -3.32 31.13
CA VAL A 252 -20.42 -4.64 31.51
C VAL A 252 -19.49 -5.31 32.52
N VAL A 253 -18.18 -5.30 32.26
CA VAL A 253 -17.18 -5.88 33.17
C VAL A 253 -17.22 -5.20 34.55
N PHE A 254 -17.27 -3.85 34.61
CA PHE A 254 -17.35 -3.13 35.87
C PHE A 254 -18.65 -3.45 36.65
N LYS A 255 -19.78 -3.57 35.95
CA LYS A 255 -21.05 -3.98 36.58
C LYS A 255 -20.96 -5.41 37.16
N LEU A 256 -20.36 -6.34 36.43
CA LEU A 256 -20.18 -7.71 36.91
C LEU A 256 -19.26 -7.76 38.13
N ILE A 257 -18.14 -7.05 38.12
CA ILE A 257 -17.23 -6.94 39.27
C ILE A 257 -17.97 -6.36 40.47
N GLY A 258 -18.73 -5.26 40.29
CA GLY A 258 -19.51 -4.67 41.33
C GLY A 258 -20.59 -5.60 41.92
N MET A 259 -21.19 -6.44 41.08
CA MET A 259 -22.15 -7.45 41.54
C MET A 259 -21.47 -8.54 42.37
N VAL A 260 -20.34 -9.05 41.94
CA VAL A 260 -19.54 -10.06 42.67
C VAL A 260 -19.10 -9.51 44.02
N LEU A 261 -18.60 -8.28 44.08
CA LEU A 261 -18.17 -7.65 45.32
C LEU A 261 -19.32 -7.47 46.30
N ARG A 262 -20.54 -7.13 45.85
CA ARG A 262 -21.73 -7.06 46.69
C ARG A 262 -22.12 -8.41 47.28
N VAL A 263 -22.04 -9.48 46.47
CA VAL A 263 -22.33 -10.84 46.94
C VAL A 263 -21.30 -11.33 47.98
N LEU A 264 -20.02 -10.94 47.81
CA LEU A 264 -18.96 -11.28 48.78
C LEU A 264 -19.04 -10.45 50.06
N HIS A 265 -19.56 -9.22 50.03
CA HIS A 265 -19.75 -8.37 51.24
C HIS A 265 -21.03 -8.68 51.99
N LEU A 266 -21.96 -9.45 51.41
CA LEU A 266 -23.19 -9.91 52.06
C LEU A 266 -23.02 -11.29 52.72
N ARG A 267 -21.80 -11.85 52.70
CA ARG A 267 -21.38 -13.01 53.47
C ARG A 267 -20.39 -12.57 54.56
#